data_7bae1e7c7731f77188a9d8c3cb8852e8
#
_entry.id   7bae1e7c7731f77188a9d8c3cb8852e8
#
_cell.length_a   1.000
_cell.length_b   1.000
_cell.length_c   1.000
_cell.angle_alpha   90.00
_cell.angle_beta   90.00
_cell.angle_gamma   90.00
#
_symmetry.space_group_name_H-M   'P 1'
#
loop_
_entity.id
_entity.type
_entity.pdbx_description
1 polymer ?
#
loop_
_entity_poly.entity_id
_entity_poly.type
_entity_poly.pdbx_seq_one_letter_code
_entity_poly.pdbx_strand_id
1 'polypeptide(L)'
;MRSSRDESACGPGKRALFESARCANTRAMTASAAQPRRRPWYRPSLTVQIMIGLVVGGVIGWLRPDWGNAVYFLRDIFINLIKSIIAPLVFSTIVVGIAGAGALRKVGRMGIKALIYFEIVTTAALFIGLAVVNFTKPGVGVVLAATSTDVVKTIEQSHPKTLVETIVHAFPASVIEAMVRGDVLQIVAFSVLFALAVSAVGEKGKPIVRAMESLSQVMFKFTNYVMMLAPIGVGAAMAHTIGTQGPGVLLNLGKLILSLYLALVIFVVLVFGLVVFITRVPLRQFVHAVREPAVLAFATTSSESALPKAMESMERLGVPRHVVGFVMPTGYSFNLDGSTLYLALASVFVAQAAETTTGWHMGLGQQVVMMLTLMLTSKGVAAVPRASLVILLATLNSFLPAGLGPIGVAIIFGVDELMDMGRTCVNVIGNCLATIVVARWEGEFDDARARVFGTPAEAKLDVKRGNVAFADAVAQGG
;
A
#
# COMPACT_ATOMS: atom_id res chain seq x y z
N MET A 1 -18.41 -24.75 61.09
CA MET A 1 -17.14 -25.42 61.53
C MET A 1 -16.32 -25.80 60.30
N ARG A 2 -15.05 -25.46 60.29
CA ARG A 2 -13.98 -25.70 59.28
C ARG A 2 -14.09 -24.82 58.05
N SER A 3 -13.07 -24.08 57.60
CA SER A 3 -11.70 -23.93 58.11
C SER A 3 -11.11 -22.66 57.47
N SER A 4 -10.81 -21.72 58.33
CA SER A 4 -9.84 -20.63 58.09
C SER A 4 -8.45 -21.18 58.26
N ARG A 5 -7.71 -21.37 57.16
CA ARG A 5 -6.23 -21.56 57.14
C ARG A 5 -5.82 -21.50 55.68
N ASP A 6 -5.17 -20.40 55.32
CA ASP A 6 -3.97 -20.30 54.51
C ASP A 6 -3.71 -18.85 54.03
N GLU A 7 -3.73 -17.89 54.97
CA GLU A 7 -3.31 -16.51 54.68
C GLU A 7 -2.02 -16.07 55.41
N SER A 8 -1.16 -16.99 55.81
CA SER A 8 0.03 -16.65 56.63
C SER A 8 1.39 -17.10 56.07
N ALA A 9 1.53 -17.20 54.75
CA ALA A 9 2.82 -17.62 54.17
C ALA A 9 3.37 -16.65 53.07
N CYS A 10 3.19 -15.34 53.21
CA CYS A 10 3.86 -14.40 52.36
C CYS A 10 4.46 -13.24 53.19
N GLY A 11 5.73 -13.39 53.61
CA GLY A 11 6.45 -12.40 54.40
C GLY A 11 6.57 -11.03 53.65
N PRO A 12 6.77 -9.91 54.37
CA PRO A 12 6.72 -8.55 53.85
C PRO A 12 7.79 -8.27 52.74
N GLY A 13 8.84 -9.05 52.62
CA GLY A 13 9.89 -8.87 51.60
C GLY A 13 9.49 -9.33 50.19
N LYS A 14 8.55 -10.27 50.05
CA LYS A 14 8.13 -10.75 48.72
C LYS A 14 7.08 -9.86 48.05
N ARG A 15 6.26 -9.12 48.79
CA ARG A 15 5.33 -8.12 48.26
C ARG A 15 6.08 -6.92 47.67
N ALA A 16 7.11 -6.43 48.34
CA ALA A 16 7.92 -5.30 47.85
C ALA A 16 8.67 -5.63 46.53
N LEU A 17 9.17 -6.89 46.39
CA LEU A 17 9.80 -7.35 45.15
C LEU A 17 8.82 -7.51 43.99
N PHE A 18 7.58 -7.96 44.24
CA PHE A 18 6.54 -8.07 43.22
C PHE A 18 5.98 -6.71 42.79
N GLU A 19 5.85 -5.77 43.69
CA GLU A 19 5.45 -4.39 43.39
C GLU A 19 6.57 -3.62 42.65
N SER A 20 7.83 -3.81 43.03
CA SER A 20 8.95 -3.19 42.31
C SER A 20 9.13 -3.77 40.90
N ALA A 21 8.92 -5.07 40.70
CA ALA A 21 8.93 -5.73 39.39
C ALA A 21 7.74 -5.30 38.50
N ARG A 22 6.55 -5.08 39.10
CA ARG A 22 5.38 -4.50 38.39
C ARG A 22 5.62 -3.05 37.99
N CYS A 23 6.15 -2.21 38.90
CA CYS A 23 6.51 -0.82 38.58
C CYS A 23 7.64 -0.72 37.55
N ALA A 24 8.65 -1.60 37.60
CA ALA A 24 9.72 -1.65 36.59
C ALA A 24 9.18 -2.09 35.21
N ASN A 25 8.28 -3.09 35.16
CA ASN A 25 7.66 -3.53 33.89
C ASN A 25 6.69 -2.48 33.34
N THR A 26 5.94 -1.76 34.20
CA THR A 26 5.07 -0.65 33.76
C THR A 26 5.90 0.54 33.27
N ARG A 27 7.05 0.86 33.92
CA ARG A 27 7.97 1.88 33.44
C ARG A 27 8.69 1.46 32.15
N ALA A 28 9.03 0.19 31.97
CA ALA A 28 9.61 -0.31 30.71
C ALA A 28 8.59 -0.27 29.54
N MET A 29 7.31 -0.56 29.81
CA MET A 29 6.24 -0.45 28.81
C MET A 29 5.90 1.01 28.46
N THR A 30 6.00 1.95 29.41
CA THR A 30 5.77 3.38 29.14
C THR A 30 7.00 4.06 28.52
N ALA A 31 8.21 3.56 28.74
CA ALA A 31 9.45 4.06 28.13
C ALA A 31 9.62 3.63 26.65
N SER A 32 8.87 2.62 26.20
CA SER A 32 8.92 2.15 24.79
C SER A 32 7.99 2.90 23.83
N ALA A 33 7.17 3.83 24.31
CA ALA A 33 6.54 4.84 23.45
C ALA A 33 7.58 5.92 23.14
N ALA A 34 8.53 5.63 22.24
CA ALA A 34 9.45 6.61 21.71
C ALA A 34 8.63 7.77 21.13
N GLN A 35 8.56 8.87 21.89
CA GLN A 35 7.99 10.12 21.38
C GLN A 35 8.64 10.39 20.02
N PRO A 36 7.89 10.69 18.96
CA PRO A 36 8.47 11.03 17.69
C PRO A 36 9.41 12.20 17.92
N ARG A 37 10.73 11.97 17.82
CA ARG A 37 11.73 13.04 17.91
C ARG A 37 11.29 14.11 16.92
N ARG A 38 10.87 15.26 17.41
CA ARG A 38 10.55 16.43 16.56
C ARG A 38 11.76 16.68 15.68
N ARG A 39 11.63 16.38 14.38
CA ARG A 39 12.69 16.68 13.41
C ARG A 39 12.96 18.17 13.49
N PRO A 40 14.21 18.59 13.55
CA PRO A 40 14.52 20.02 13.50
C PRO A 40 13.89 20.60 12.23
N TRP A 41 13.27 21.76 12.33
CA TRP A 41 12.53 22.44 11.26
C TRP A 41 13.35 22.64 9.96
N TYR A 42 14.67 22.65 10.05
CA TYR A 42 15.61 22.78 8.93
C TYR A 42 15.88 21.48 8.16
N ARG A 43 15.31 20.32 8.57
CA ARG A 43 15.39 19.06 7.81
C ARG A 43 14.04 18.76 7.20
N PRO A 44 13.80 19.13 5.92
CA PRO A 44 12.54 18.86 5.23
C PRO A 44 12.26 17.35 5.18
N SER A 45 11.00 16.98 5.21
CA SER A 45 10.59 15.57 5.00
C SER A 45 11.06 15.09 3.63
N LEU A 46 11.17 13.77 3.44
CA LEU A 46 11.55 13.19 2.15
C LEU A 46 10.60 13.66 1.04
N THR A 47 9.29 13.73 1.32
CA THR A 47 8.26 14.27 0.43
C THR A 47 8.60 15.69 -0.04
N VAL A 48 8.94 16.60 0.90
CA VAL A 48 9.33 17.97 0.55
C VAL A 48 10.61 18.01 -0.28
N GLN A 49 11.60 17.16 0.03
CA GLN A 49 12.83 17.06 -0.77
C GLN A 49 12.56 16.60 -2.20
N ILE A 50 11.64 15.64 -2.38
CA ILE A 50 11.24 15.15 -3.70
C ILE A 50 10.49 16.23 -4.47
N MET A 51 9.58 16.96 -3.82
CA MET A 51 8.88 18.09 -4.46
C MET A 51 9.86 19.20 -4.89
N ILE A 52 10.87 19.50 -4.04
CA ILE A 52 11.96 20.42 -4.42
C ILE A 52 12.72 19.87 -5.62
N GLY A 53 13.11 18.60 -5.59
CA GLY A 53 13.78 17.93 -6.71
C GLY A 53 12.99 18.02 -8.01
N LEU A 54 11.68 17.77 -7.95
CA LEU A 54 10.77 17.87 -9.09
C LEU A 54 10.74 19.28 -9.68
N VAL A 55 10.55 20.30 -8.83
CA VAL A 55 10.49 21.71 -9.27
C VAL A 55 11.83 22.15 -9.84
N VAL A 56 12.94 21.87 -9.14
CA VAL A 56 14.29 22.22 -9.59
C VAL A 56 14.61 21.50 -10.91
N GLY A 57 14.34 20.20 -11.00
CA GLY A 57 14.51 19.44 -12.23
C GLY A 57 13.68 20.00 -13.37
N GLY A 58 12.41 20.35 -13.12
CA GLY A 58 11.54 20.98 -14.12
C GLY A 58 12.09 22.30 -14.66
N VAL A 59 12.55 23.17 -13.77
CA VAL A 59 13.17 24.44 -14.13
C VAL A 59 14.45 24.24 -14.93
N ILE A 60 15.31 23.31 -14.50
CA ILE A 60 16.54 22.97 -15.24
C ILE A 60 16.21 22.45 -16.66
N GLY A 61 15.27 21.51 -16.79
CA GLY A 61 14.86 20.96 -18.08
C GLY A 61 14.28 22.03 -19.01
N TRP A 62 13.54 22.98 -18.47
CA TRP A 62 12.97 24.09 -19.25
C TRP A 62 14.01 25.09 -19.69
N LEU A 63 14.91 25.54 -18.80
CA LEU A 63 15.90 26.58 -19.09
C LEU A 63 17.13 26.06 -19.83
N ARG A 64 17.52 24.81 -19.58
CA ARG A 64 18.75 24.18 -20.12
C ARG A 64 18.48 22.70 -20.45
N PRO A 65 17.83 22.42 -21.59
CA PRO A 65 17.53 21.05 -22.02
C PRO A 65 18.78 20.12 -22.07
N ASP A 66 19.92 20.67 -22.44
CA ASP A 66 21.20 19.93 -22.51
C ASP A 66 21.62 19.39 -21.14
N TRP A 67 21.39 20.16 -20.07
CA TRP A 67 21.68 19.71 -18.69
C TRP A 67 20.70 18.59 -18.26
N GLY A 68 19.45 18.67 -18.70
CA GLY A 68 18.48 17.60 -18.48
C GLY A 68 18.97 16.27 -19.05
N ASN A 69 19.56 16.30 -20.25
CA ASN A 69 20.16 15.12 -20.87
C ASN A 69 21.43 14.66 -20.13
N ALA A 70 22.28 15.59 -19.70
CA ALA A 70 23.53 15.26 -18.99
C ALA A 70 23.30 14.57 -17.64
N VAL A 71 22.22 14.89 -16.91
CA VAL A 71 21.89 14.28 -15.61
C VAL A 71 21.02 13.02 -15.70
N TYR A 72 20.67 12.59 -16.93
CA TYR A 72 19.79 11.45 -17.16
C TYR A 72 20.27 10.14 -16.51
N PHE A 73 21.58 9.90 -16.45
CA PHE A 73 22.14 8.71 -15.82
C PHE A 73 21.77 8.55 -14.34
N LEU A 74 21.51 9.65 -13.62
CA LEU A 74 21.08 9.61 -12.22
C LEU A 74 19.69 8.98 -12.06
N ARG A 75 18.80 9.27 -13.02
CA ARG A 75 17.50 8.59 -13.11
C ARG A 75 17.68 7.09 -13.34
N ASP A 76 18.59 6.70 -14.26
CA ASP A 76 18.79 5.29 -14.60
C ASP A 76 19.38 4.50 -13.42
N ILE A 77 20.34 5.08 -12.69
CA ILE A 77 20.85 4.50 -11.45
C ILE A 77 19.69 4.26 -10.48
N PHE A 78 18.85 5.26 -10.27
CA PHE A 78 17.73 5.17 -9.34
C PHE A 78 16.72 4.07 -9.77
N ILE A 79 16.35 4.01 -11.05
CA ILE A 79 15.47 2.98 -11.60
C ILE A 79 16.07 1.59 -11.49
N ASN A 80 17.35 1.41 -11.73
CA ASN A 80 18.03 0.12 -11.58
C ASN A 80 18.04 -0.35 -10.12
N LEU A 81 18.22 0.56 -9.17
CA LEU A 81 18.10 0.26 -7.75
C LEU A 81 16.66 -0.15 -7.38
N ILE A 82 15.63 0.51 -7.92
CA ILE A 82 14.24 0.08 -7.75
C ILE A 82 14.02 -1.32 -8.31
N LYS A 83 14.49 -1.60 -9.53
CA LYS A 83 14.37 -2.92 -10.15
C LYS A 83 14.97 -4.03 -9.28
N SER A 84 16.09 -3.77 -8.61
CA SER A 84 16.77 -4.74 -7.75
C SER A 84 15.97 -5.14 -6.50
N ILE A 85 15.01 -4.31 -6.10
CA ILE A 85 14.15 -4.56 -4.94
C ILE A 85 13.04 -5.56 -5.27
N ILE A 86 12.56 -5.60 -6.51
CA ILE A 86 11.33 -6.27 -6.93
C ILE A 86 11.31 -7.75 -6.51
N ALA A 87 12.24 -8.52 -7.04
CA ALA A 87 12.23 -9.98 -6.87
C ALA A 87 12.32 -10.42 -5.39
N PRO A 88 13.31 -9.96 -4.60
CA PRO A 88 13.44 -10.42 -3.22
C PRO A 88 12.33 -9.88 -2.30
N LEU A 89 11.82 -8.67 -2.55
CA LEU A 89 10.75 -8.09 -1.75
C LEU A 89 9.44 -8.83 -2.00
N VAL A 90 9.02 -8.97 -3.27
CA VAL A 90 7.77 -9.63 -3.65
C VAL A 90 7.78 -11.09 -3.16
N PHE A 91 8.86 -11.82 -3.40
CA PHE A 91 8.98 -13.21 -2.95
C PHE A 91 8.84 -13.34 -1.44
N SER A 92 9.62 -12.58 -0.67
CA SER A 92 9.62 -12.70 0.79
C SER A 92 8.29 -12.27 1.42
N THR A 93 7.68 -11.18 0.94
CA THR A 93 6.41 -10.67 1.51
C THR A 93 5.23 -11.60 1.25
N ILE A 94 5.14 -12.20 0.05
CA ILE A 94 4.08 -13.16 -0.27
C ILE A 94 4.25 -14.43 0.58
N VAL A 95 5.47 -14.95 0.70
CA VAL A 95 5.72 -16.15 1.51
C VAL A 95 5.37 -15.91 2.98
N VAL A 96 5.76 -14.77 3.55
CA VAL A 96 5.40 -14.40 4.92
C VAL A 96 3.89 -14.23 5.07
N GLY A 97 3.23 -13.54 4.13
CA GLY A 97 1.79 -13.27 4.17
C GLY A 97 0.95 -14.56 4.18
N ILE A 98 1.33 -15.56 3.39
CA ILE A 98 0.57 -16.81 3.27
C ILE A 98 1.00 -17.84 4.35
N ALA A 99 2.31 -18.12 4.47
CA ALA A 99 2.79 -19.16 5.38
C ALA A 99 2.91 -18.71 6.84
N GLY A 100 3.01 -17.40 7.10
CA GLY A 100 3.07 -16.82 8.45
C GLY A 100 1.73 -16.78 9.19
N ALA A 101 0.60 -16.96 8.52
CA ALA A 101 -0.75 -16.89 9.10
C ALA A 101 -1.13 -18.08 10.02
N GLY A 102 -0.22 -18.71 10.66
CA GLY A 102 -0.21 -20.01 11.35
C GLY A 102 -1.24 -20.34 12.43
N ALA A 103 -2.31 -19.57 12.66
CA ALA A 103 -3.36 -19.89 13.63
C ALA A 103 -4.75 -20.08 12.96
N LEU A 104 -4.82 -20.88 11.92
CA LEU A 104 -5.89 -20.97 10.93
C LEU A 104 -7.28 -21.38 11.45
N ARG A 105 -7.44 -22.02 12.59
CA ARG A 105 -8.75 -22.60 12.94
C ARG A 105 -9.75 -21.67 13.60
N LYS A 106 -9.32 -20.69 14.42
CA LYS A 106 -10.20 -19.65 14.98
C LYS A 106 -10.24 -18.36 14.14
N VAL A 107 -9.14 -18.04 13.49
CA VAL A 107 -8.97 -16.89 12.60
C VAL A 107 -9.46 -17.20 11.18
N GLY A 108 -9.57 -18.48 10.82
CA GLY A 108 -9.86 -18.93 9.45
C GLY A 108 -11.18 -18.39 8.88
N ARG A 109 -12.29 -18.44 9.64
CA ARG A 109 -13.58 -17.93 9.17
C ARG A 109 -13.58 -16.42 8.99
N MET A 110 -13.02 -15.69 9.95
CA MET A 110 -12.88 -14.24 9.90
C MET A 110 -11.90 -13.83 8.79
N GLY A 111 -10.80 -14.58 8.64
CA GLY A 111 -9.84 -14.40 7.55
C GLY A 111 -10.44 -14.56 6.16
N ILE A 112 -11.22 -15.63 5.94
CA ILE A 112 -11.92 -15.87 4.68
C ILE A 112 -12.90 -14.73 4.39
N LYS A 113 -13.69 -14.29 5.38
CA LYS A 113 -14.61 -13.15 5.22
C LYS A 113 -13.88 -11.86 4.86
N ALA A 114 -12.76 -11.58 5.55
CA ALA A 114 -11.94 -10.41 5.25
C ALA A 114 -11.38 -10.48 3.82
N LEU A 115 -10.82 -11.63 3.40
CA LEU A 115 -10.30 -11.82 2.05
C LEU A 115 -11.36 -11.68 0.97
N ILE A 116 -12.57 -12.24 1.19
CA ILE A 116 -13.69 -12.08 0.24
C ILE A 116 -14.05 -10.60 0.10
N TYR A 117 -14.16 -9.87 1.23
CA TYR A 117 -14.44 -8.45 1.21
C TYR A 117 -13.35 -7.66 0.46
N PHE A 118 -12.09 -7.90 0.78
CA PHE A 118 -10.96 -7.26 0.13
C PHE A 118 -10.96 -7.49 -1.39
N GLU A 119 -11.26 -8.72 -1.82
CA GLU A 119 -11.27 -9.07 -3.24
C GLU A 119 -12.40 -8.35 -3.99
N ILE A 120 -13.59 -8.31 -3.43
CA ILE A 120 -14.75 -7.61 -4.04
C ILE A 120 -14.44 -6.11 -4.18
N VAL A 121 -13.92 -5.48 -3.13
CA VAL A 121 -13.71 -4.04 -3.11
C VAL A 121 -12.52 -3.63 -3.99
N THR A 122 -11.43 -4.38 -3.96
CA THR A 122 -10.27 -4.11 -4.84
C THR A 122 -10.58 -4.39 -6.31
N THR A 123 -11.43 -5.38 -6.61
CA THR A 123 -11.91 -5.62 -7.98
C THR A 123 -12.75 -4.44 -8.47
N ALA A 124 -13.67 -3.92 -7.66
CA ALA A 124 -14.42 -2.72 -7.98
C ALA A 124 -13.49 -1.51 -8.23
N ALA A 125 -12.43 -1.36 -7.43
CA ALA A 125 -11.43 -0.31 -7.62
C ALA A 125 -10.73 -0.42 -8.99
N LEU A 126 -10.31 -1.62 -9.41
CA LEU A 126 -9.70 -1.82 -10.74
C LEU A 126 -10.61 -1.38 -11.88
N PHE A 127 -11.88 -1.80 -11.84
CA PHE A 127 -12.84 -1.43 -12.90
C PHE A 127 -13.18 0.06 -12.91
N ILE A 128 -13.30 0.70 -11.75
CA ILE A 128 -13.49 2.16 -11.66
C ILE A 128 -12.26 2.88 -12.20
N GLY A 129 -11.06 2.45 -11.82
CA GLY A 129 -9.81 3.00 -12.35
C GLY A 129 -9.73 2.86 -13.87
N LEU A 130 -10.04 1.68 -14.40
CA LEU A 130 -10.08 1.40 -15.84
C LEU A 130 -11.10 2.27 -16.58
N ALA A 131 -12.29 2.44 -16.03
CA ALA A 131 -13.33 3.29 -16.61
C ALA A 131 -12.89 4.74 -16.65
N VAL A 132 -12.38 5.28 -15.53
CA VAL A 132 -11.96 6.68 -15.43
C VAL A 132 -10.80 6.97 -16.38
N VAL A 133 -9.77 6.12 -16.46
CA VAL A 133 -8.61 6.38 -17.33
C VAL A 133 -8.96 6.32 -18.82
N ASN A 134 -9.88 5.45 -19.22
CA ASN A 134 -10.35 5.38 -20.61
C ASN A 134 -11.26 6.56 -20.96
N PHE A 135 -11.98 7.13 -19.98
CA PHE A 135 -12.77 8.34 -20.17
C PHE A 135 -11.90 9.59 -20.24
N THR A 136 -10.97 9.77 -19.31
CA THR A 136 -10.14 10.98 -19.20
C THR A 136 -8.95 10.99 -20.15
N LYS A 137 -8.48 9.82 -20.59
CA LYS A 137 -7.36 9.61 -21.54
C LYS A 137 -6.12 10.48 -21.23
N PRO A 138 -5.58 10.44 -20.01
CA PRO A 138 -4.49 11.35 -19.61
C PRO A 138 -3.16 11.06 -20.30
N GLY A 139 -2.95 9.86 -20.83
CA GLY A 139 -1.71 9.44 -21.52
C GLY A 139 -1.65 9.83 -23.00
N VAL A 140 -2.80 10.22 -23.60
CA VAL A 140 -2.84 10.60 -25.02
C VAL A 140 -2.07 11.91 -25.24
N GLY A 141 -1.16 11.89 -26.22
CA GLY A 141 -0.29 13.03 -26.53
C GLY A 141 1.00 13.09 -25.71
N VAL A 142 1.22 12.14 -24.79
CA VAL A 142 2.51 11.97 -24.11
C VAL A 142 3.43 11.13 -24.98
N VAL A 143 4.61 11.66 -25.33
CA VAL A 143 5.63 10.95 -26.09
C VAL A 143 6.60 10.29 -25.10
N LEU A 144 6.75 8.98 -25.18
CA LEU A 144 7.80 8.26 -24.45
C LEU A 144 9.09 8.42 -25.25
N ALA A 145 10.03 9.24 -24.80
CA ALA A 145 11.31 9.45 -25.49
C ALA A 145 12.13 8.15 -25.52
N ALA A 146 11.88 7.33 -26.53
CA ALA A 146 12.62 6.11 -26.79
C ALA A 146 13.94 6.49 -27.51
N THR A 147 15.05 6.40 -26.80
CA THR A 147 16.38 6.87 -27.25
C THR A 147 17.12 5.85 -28.14
N SER A 148 16.52 4.71 -28.50
CA SER A 148 17.25 3.72 -29.33
C SER A 148 16.38 3.10 -30.42
N THR A 149 16.95 3.00 -31.60
CA THR A 149 16.43 2.29 -32.80
C THR A 149 16.11 0.81 -32.51
N ASP A 150 16.72 0.23 -31.49
CA ASP A 150 16.50 -1.16 -31.06
C ASP A 150 15.12 -1.36 -30.42
N VAL A 151 14.57 -0.34 -29.77
CA VAL A 151 13.20 -0.40 -29.19
C VAL A 151 12.16 -0.54 -30.31
N VAL A 152 12.33 0.19 -31.41
CA VAL A 152 11.41 0.12 -32.57
C VAL A 152 11.40 -1.27 -33.19
N LYS A 153 12.58 -1.88 -33.39
CA LYS A 153 12.70 -3.24 -33.93
C LYS A 153 12.09 -4.31 -33.02
N THR A 154 12.18 -4.13 -31.69
CA THR A 154 11.61 -5.04 -30.71
C THR A 154 10.08 -4.92 -30.68
N ILE A 155 9.55 -3.73 -30.96
CA ILE A 155 8.09 -3.47 -31.04
C ILE A 155 7.46 -4.20 -32.24
N GLU A 156 8.10 -4.17 -33.40
CA GLU A 156 7.62 -4.85 -34.61
C GLU A 156 7.54 -6.38 -34.45
N GLN A 157 8.29 -6.95 -33.51
CA GLN A 157 8.29 -8.39 -33.19
C GLN A 157 7.38 -8.77 -32.02
N SER A 158 6.77 -7.80 -31.33
CA SER A 158 5.93 -8.05 -30.16
C SER A 158 4.48 -8.35 -30.61
N HIS A 159 4.12 -9.61 -30.64
CA HIS A 159 2.69 -9.99 -30.79
C HIS A 159 1.97 -9.82 -29.44
N PRO A 160 0.74 -9.29 -29.44
CA PRO A 160 -0.06 -9.22 -28.21
C PRO A 160 -0.34 -10.63 -27.68
N LYS A 161 0.08 -10.91 -26.44
CA LYS A 161 -0.13 -12.22 -25.80
C LYS A 161 -1.61 -12.47 -25.61
N THR A 162 -2.06 -13.66 -25.97
CA THR A 162 -3.41 -14.13 -25.69
C THR A 162 -3.58 -14.42 -24.18
N LEU A 163 -4.81 -14.54 -23.72
CA LEU A 163 -5.11 -14.88 -22.32
C LEU A 163 -4.48 -16.24 -21.95
N VAL A 164 -4.55 -17.24 -22.83
CA VAL A 164 -3.94 -18.55 -22.62
C VAL A 164 -2.44 -18.47 -22.50
N GLU A 165 -1.77 -17.73 -23.40
CA GLU A 165 -0.32 -17.50 -23.34
C GLU A 165 0.08 -16.77 -22.05
N THR A 166 -0.73 -15.82 -21.57
CA THR A 166 -0.48 -15.12 -20.30
C THR A 166 -0.60 -16.08 -19.12
N ILE A 167 -1.60 -16.96 -19.09
CA ILE A 167 -1.76 -17.98 -18.03
C ILE A 167 -0.59 -18.95 -18.03
N VAL A 168 -0.20 -19.48 -19.20
CA VAL A 168 0.96 -20.40 -19.31
C VAL A 168 2.24 -19.71 -18.90
N HIS A 169 2.44 -18.46 -19.35
CA HIS A 169 3.60 -17.65 -18.98
C HIS A 169 3.70 -17.33 -17.48
N ALA A 170 2.59 -17.35 -16.74
CA ALA A 170 2.60 -17.11 -15.29
C ALA A 170 3.37 -18.18 -14.50
N PHE A 171 3.55 -19.40 -15.06
CA PHE A 171 4.28 -20.49 -14.41
C PHE A 171 5.70 -20.56 -14.95
N PRO A 172 6.73 -20.20 -14.12
CA PRO A 172 8.11 -20.17 -14.59
C PRO A 172 8.70 -21.56 -14.76
N ALA A 173 9.48 -21.77 -15.81
CA ALA A 173 10.33 -22.95 -15.94
C ALA A 173 11.49 -22.91 -14.95
N SER A 174 11.99 -21.70 -14.63
CA SER A 174 13.02 -21.44 -13.62
C SER A 174 12.69 -20.17 -12.83
N VAL A 175 12.57 -20.30 -11.50
CA VAL A 175 12.34 -19.14 -10.63
C VAL A 175 13.52 -18.16 -10.66
N ILE A 176 14.74 -18.66 -10.77
CA ILE A 176 15.94 -17.80 -10.84
C ILE A 176 15.90 -16.96 -12.09
N GLU A 177 15.54 -17.54 -13.23
CA GLU A 177 15.39 -16.81 -14.48
C GLU A 177 14.29 -15.74 -14.39
N ALA A 178 13.15 -16.08 -13.81
CA ALA A 178 12.05 -15.13 -13.55
C ALA A 178 12.52 -13.94 -12.69
N MET A 179 13.32 -14.22 -11.65
CA MET A 179 13.91 -13.19 -10.79
C MET A 179 14.93 -12.30 -11.53
N VAL A 180 15.78 -12.89 -12.35
CA VAL A 180 16.77 -12.15 -13.16
C VAL A 180 16.08 -11.28 -14.21
N ARG A 181 15.04 -11.78 -14.86
CA ARG A 181 14.25 -11.01 -15.85
C ARG A 181 13.33 -9.99 -15.20
N GLY A 182 13.09 -10.11 -13.88
CA GLY A 182 12.13 -9.25 -13.14
C GLY A 182 10.68 -9.52 -13.56
N ASP A 183 10.36 -10.74 -13.99
CA ASP A 183 9.01 -11.14 -14.36
C ASP A 183 8.17 -11.42 -13.10
N VAL A 184 7.48 -10.38 -12.65
CA VAL A 184 6.74 -10.41 -11.38
C VAL A 184 5.58 -11.39 -11.43
N LEU A 185 4.91 -11.57 -12.57
CA LEU A 185 3.82 -12.54 -12.64
C LEU A 185 4.32 -13.95 -12.32
N GLN A 186 5.46 -14.33 -12.90
CA GLN A 186 6.11 -15.63 -12.63
C GLN A 186 6.62 -15.71 -11.18
N ILE A 187 7.23 -14.63 -10.66
CA ILE A 187 7.70 -14.58 -9.27
C ILE A 187 6.52 -14.76 -8.30
N VAL A 188 5.39 -14.08 -8.53
CA VAL A 188 4.18 -14.19 -7.68
C VAL A 188 3.61 -15.59 -7.72
N ALA A 189 3.40 -16.17 -8.92
CA ALA A 189 2.86 -17.53 -9.06
C ALA A 189 3.72 -18.55 -8.33
N PHE A 190 5.04 -18.48 -8.52
CA PHE A 190 5.98 -19.34 -7.77
C PHE A 190 5.91 -19.09 -6.27
N SER A 191 5.89 -17.83 -5.82
CA SER A 191 5.85 -17.46 -4.40
C SER A 191 4.60 -17.99 -3.69
N VAL A 192 3.45 -17.93 -4.36
CA VAL A 192 2.20 -18.48 -3.83
C VAL A 192 2.30 -20.00 -3.65
N LEU A 193 2.72 -20.73 -4.69
CA LEU A 193 2.88 -22.18 -4.63
C LEU A 193 3.91 -22.58 -3.57
N PHE A 194 5.04 -21.88 -3.49
CA PHE A 194 6.08 -22.12 -2.49
C PHE A 194 5.55 -21.86 -1.08
N ALA A 195 4.82 -20.78 -0.86
CA ALA A 195 4.23 -20.44 0.43
C ALA A 195 3.21 -21.49 0.90
N LEU A 196 2.38 -22.00 -0.02
CA LEU A 196 1.44 -23.10 0.25
C LEU A 196 2.19 -24.38 0.65
N ALA A 197 3.27 -24.69 -0.05
CA ALA A 197 4.13 -25.85 0.29
C ALA A 197 4.78 -25.70 1.67
N VAL A 198 5.33 -24.52 1.99
CA VAL A 198 5.91 -24.20 3.32
C VAL A 198 4.84 -24.33 4.40
N SER A 199 3.63 -23.84 4.16
CA SER A 199 2.50 -23.97 5.09
C SER A 199 2.10 -25.43 5.30
N ALA A 200 2.09 -26.25 4.24
CA ALA A 200 1.73 -27.67 4.30
C ALA A 200 2.75 -28.52 5.07
N VAL A 201 4.03 -28.16 5.04
CA VAL A 201 5.11 -28.82 5.81
C VAL A 201 4.99 -28.57 7.32
N GLY A 202 4.25 -27.53 7.75
CA GLY A 202 3.97 -27.21 9.14
C GLY A 202 5.20 -26.75 9.93
N GLU A 203 5.45 -27.37 11.10
CA GLU A 203 6.54 -26.93 12.02
C GLU A 203 7.92 -26.90 11.37
N LYS A 204 8.22 -27.83 10.46
CA LYS A 204 9.51 -27.88 9.74
C LYS A 204 9.66 -26.72 8.75
N GLY A 205 8.56 -26.07 8.35
CA GLY A 205 8.56 -24.87 7.49
C GLY A 205 8.85 -23.56 8.22
N LYS A 206 8.70 -23.51 9.56
CA LYS A 206 8.90 -22.29 10.35
C LYS A 206 10.26 -21.59 10.16
N PRO A 207 11.40 -22.30 10.04
CA PRO A 207 12.67 -21.64 9.77
C PRO A 207 12.67 -20.85 8.46
N ILE A 208 12.00 -21.37 7.41
CA ILE A 208 11.86 -20.68 6.11
C ILE A 208 11.04 -19.41 6.29
N VAL A 209 9.90 -19.48 7.01
CA VAL A 209 9.06 -18.29 7.27
C VAL A 209 9.87 -17.21 7.98
N ARG A 210 10.61 -17.55 9.05
CA ARG A 210 11.48 -16.61 9.77
C ARG A 210 12.59 -16.02 8.90
N ALA A 211 13.18 -16.82 8.01
CA ALA A 211 14.17 -16.32 7.06
C ALA A 211 13.53 -15.29 6.08
N MET A 212 12.31 -15.57 5.61
CA MET A 212 11.58 -14.66 4.73
C MET A 212 11.12 -13.38 5.46
N GLU A 213 10.73 -13.48 6.74
CA GLU A 213 10.45 -12.31 7.59
C GLU A 213 11.70 -11.41 7.72
N SER A 214 12.85 -12.01 8.02
CA SER A 214 14.12 -11.29 8.11
C SER A 214 14.50 -10.67 6.77
N LEU A 215 14.35 -11.40 5.67
CA LEU A 215 14.63 -10.90 4.32
C LEU A 215 13.71 -9.71 3.97
N SER A 216 12.42 -9.81 4.25
CA SER A 216 11.47 -8.72 3.98
C SER A 216 11.83 -7.46 4.77
N GLN A 217 12.20 -7.57 6.05
CA GLN A 217 12.64 -6.44 6.87
C GLN A 217 13.93 -5.78 6.32
N VAL A 218 14.90 -6.60 5.89
CA VAL A 218 16.12 -6.10 5.22
C VAL A 218 15.77 -5.38 3.93
N MET A 219 14.87 -5.94 3.12
CA MET A 219 14.44 -5.33 1.85
C MET A 219 13.67 -4.02 2.07
N PHE A 220 12.84 -3.91 3.12
CA PHE A 220 12.23 -2.64 3.48
C PHE A 220 13.26 -1.59 3.87
N LYS A 221 14.28 -1.98 4.63
CA LYS A 221 15.37 -1.06 4.99
C LYS A 221 16.17 -0.64 3.75
N PHE A 222 16.44 -1.57 2.85
CA PHE A 222 17.11 -1.30 1.58
C PHE A 222 16.26 -0.36 0.70
N THR A 223 14.96 -0.60 0.60
CA THR A 223 14.02 0.31 -0.09
C THR A 223 14.10 1.71 0.48
N ASN A 224 14.13 1.87 1.81
CA ASN A 224 14.27 3.19 2.44
C ASN A 224 15.59 3.87 2.05
N TYR A 225 16.70 3.14 1.91
CA TYR A 225 17.97 3.72 1.44
C TYR A 225 17.87 4.17 -0.02
N VAL A 226 17.31 3.34 -0.89
CA VAL A 226 17.06 3.70 -2.30
C VAL A 226 16.17 4.93 -2.40
N MET A 227 15.13 5.02 -1.56
CA MET A 227 14.22 6.17 -1.54
C MET A 227 14.88 7.47 -1.08
N MET A 228 16.00 7.44 -0.34
CA MET A 228 16.78 8.65 -0.04
C MET A 228 17.41 9.28 -1.29
N LEU A 229 17.59 8.52 -2.36
CA LEU A 229 18.05 9.02 -3.67
C LEU A 229 16.89 9.55 -4.54
N ALA A 230 15.65 9.33 -4.12
CA ALA A 230 14.46 9.72 -4.88
C ALA A 230 14.44 11.22 -5.26
N PRO A 231 14.78 12.19 -4.39
CA PRO A 231 14.81 13.61 -4.78
C PRO A 231 15.69 13.88 -5.99
N ILE A 232 16.84 13.21 -6.07
CA ILE A 232 17.80 13.35 -7.17
C ILE A 232 17.27 12.63 -8.41
N GLY A 233 16.82 11.37 -8.27
CA GLY A 233 16.27 10.58 -9.37
C GLY A 233 15.03 11.22 -10.01
N VAL A 234 14.13 11.77 -9.21
CA VAL A 234 12.94 12.52 -9.67
C VAL A 234 13.33 13.81 -10.36
N GLY A 235 14.26 14.57 -9.78
CA GLY A 235 14.76 15.80 -10.37
C GLY A 235 15.39 15.55 -11.75
N ALA A 236 16.24 14.54 -11.85
CA ALA A 236 16.87 14.16 -13.12
C ALA A 236 15.84 13.66 -14.17
N ALA A 237 14.87 12.84 -13.73
CA ALA A 237 13.78 12.37 -14.60
C ALA A 237 12.96 13.54 -15.13
N MET A 238 12.57 14.49 -14.28
CA MET A 238 11.77 15.66 -14.67
C MET A 238 12.56 16.61 -15.56
N ALA A 239 13.84 16.84 -15.27
CA ALA A 239 14.72 17.68 -16.11
C ALA A 239 14.83 17.11 -17.52
N HIS A 240 15.02 15.81 -17.65
CA HIS A 240 15.08 15.14 -18.95
C HIS A 240 13.72 15.18 -19.68
N THR A 241 12.63 14.86 -18.97
CA THR A 241 11.29 14.83 -19.56
C THR A 241 10.87 16.20 -20.10
N ILE A 242 11.07 17.28 -19.33
CA ILE A 242 10.73 18.64 -19.79
C ILE A 242 11.70 19.11 -20.86
N GLY A 243 13.01 18.77 -20.74
CA GLY A 243 14.00 19.11 -21.74
C GLY A 243 13.74 18.49 -23.11
N THR A 244 13.21 17.26 -23.15
CA THR A 244 12.93 16.52 -24.40
C THR A 244 11.53 16.75 -24.95
N GLN A 245 10.52 16.86 -24.10
CA GLN A 245 9.09 16.94 -24.48
C GLN A 245 8.50 18.34 -24.34
N GLY A 246 9.24 19.25 -23.71
CA GLY A 246 8.76 20.59 -23.39
C GLY A 246 7.81 20.59 -22.18
N PRO A 247 7.37 21.80 -21.72
CA PRO A 247 6.53 21.95 -20.53
C PRO A 247 5.10 21.42 -20.71
N GLY A 248 4.66 21.14 -21.94
CA GLY A 248 3.31 20.59 -22.22
C GLY A 248 3.05 19.25 -21.54
N VAL A 249 4.08 18.45 -21.25
CA VAL A 249 3.96 17.17 -20.52
C VAL A 249 3.35 17.37 -19.12
N LEU A 250 3.59 18.51 -18.47
CA LEU A 250 3.04 18.82 -17.16
C LEU A 250 1.51 18.87 -17.15
N LEU A 251 0.89 19.27 -18.27
CA LEU A 251 -0.58 19.25 -18.40
C LEU A 251 -1.11 17.81 -18.38
N ASN A 252 -0.44 16.89 -19.05
CA ASN A 252 -0.85 15.49 -19.08
C ASN A 252 -0.60 14.81 -17.72
N LEU A 253 0.49 15.12 -17.03
CA LEU A 253 0.72 14.68 -15.66
C LEU A 253 -0.31 15.27 -14.69
N GLY A 254 -0.69 16.54 -14.88
CA GLY A 254 -1.80 17.15 -14.14
C GLY A 254 -3.13 16.46 -14.38
N LYS A 255 -3.44 16.10 -15.65
CA LYS A 255 -4.61 15.29 -15.99
C LYS A 255 -4.57 13.91 -15.32
N LEU A 256 -3.41 13.26 -15.26
CA LEU A 256 -3.27 11.96 -14.57
C LEU A 256 -3.58 12.09 -13.08
N ILE A 257 -3.02 13.11 -12.40
CA ILE A 257 -3.30 13.37 -10.98
C ILE A 257 -4.80 13.61 -10.77
N LEU A 258 -5.40 14.50 -11.56
CA LEU A 258 -6.83 14.81 -11.46
C LEU A 258 -7.69 13.59 -11.75
N SER A 259 -7.33 12.77 -12.73
CA SER A 259 -8.04 11.52 -13.04
C SER A 259 -7.99 10.55 -11.86
N LEU A 260 -6.84 10.43 -11.18
CA LEU A 260 -6.73 9.60 -9.98
C LEU A 260 -7.61 10.13 -8.85
N TYR A 261 -7.53 11.42 -8.53
CA TYR A 261 -8.36 11.99 -7.47
C TYR A 261 -9.85 11.87 -7.78
N LEU A 262 -10.25 12.05 -9.05
CA LEU A 262 -11.61 11.78 -9.49
C LEU A 262 -12.02 10.32 -9.26
N ALA A 263 -11.16 9.38 -9.63
CA ALA A 263 -11.41 7.94 -9.40
C ALA A 263 -11.50 7.61 -7.91
N LEU A 264 -10.62 8.18 -7.05
CA LEU A 264 -10.67 8.01 -5.61
C LEU A 264 -11.99 8.54 -5.01
N VAL A 265 -12.45 9.71 -5.45
CA VAL A 265 -13.73 10.28 -5.00
C VAL A 265 -14.90 9.41 -5.45
N ILE A 266 -14.95 9.01 -6.72
CA ILE A 266 -15.98 8.11 -7.26
C ILE A 266 -16.00 6.80 -6.46
N PHE A 267 -14.84 6.22 -6.20
CA PHE A 267 -14.73 4.97 -5.45
C PHE A 267 -15.23 5.12 -4.01
N VAL A 268 -14.81 6.15 -3.30
CA VAL A 268 -15.25 6.41 -1.91
C VAL A 268 -16.76 6.64 -1.87
N VAL A 269 -17.32 7.41 -2.79
CA VAL A 269 -18.77 7.70 -2.80
C VAL A 269 -19.58 6.47 -3.20
N LEU A 270 -19.22 5.77 -4.28
CA LEU A 270 -20.01 4.65 -4.77
C LEU A 270 -19.76 3.37 -3.99
N VAL A 271 -18.49 2.97 -3.80
CA VAL A 271 -18.17 1.67 -3.19
C VAL A 271 -18.25 1.76 -1.66
N PHE A 272 -17.52 2.68 -1.04
CA PHE A 272 -17.60 2.82 0.42
C PHE A 272 -18.96 3.33 0.87
N GLY A 273 -19.58 4.24 0.12
CA GLY A 273 -20.96 4.68 0.38
C GLY A 273 -21.95 3.53 0.36
N LEU A 274 -21.88 2.65 -0.64
CA LEU A 274 -22.71 1.45 -0.74
C LEU A 274 -22.45 0.47 0.41
N VAL A 275 -21.18 0.23 0.77
CA VAL A 275 -20.81 -0.63 1.90
C VAL A 275 -21.36 -0.07 3.22
N VAL A 276 -21.19 1.22 3.48
CA VAL A 276 -21.74 1.90 4.67
C VAL A 276 -23.27 1.77 4.72
N PHE A 277 -23.94 1.94 3.59
CA PHE A 277 -25.38 1.79 3.47
C PHE A 277 -25.86 0.37 3.77
N ILE A 278 -25.23 -0.65 3.14
CA ILE A 278 -25.58 -2.07 3.35
C ILE A 278 -25.31 -2.49 4.79
N THR A 279 -24.17 -2.09 5.35
CA THR A 279 -23.75 -2.47 6.71
C THR A 279 -24.39 -1.61 7.80
N ARG A 280 -25.19 -0.60 7.42
CA ARG A 280 -25.89 0.32 8.33
C ARG A 280 -24.95 0.96 9.37
N VAL A 281 -23.73 1.28 8.96
CA VAL A 281 -22.77 2.00 9.80
C VAL A 281 -23.23 3.45 9.93
N PRO A 282 -23.23 4.05 11.14
CA PRO A 282 -23.57 5.46 11.27
C PRO A 282 -22.49 6.34 10.59
N LEU A 283 -22.81 6.85 9.40
CA LEU A 283 -21.88 7.56 8.51
C LEU A 283 -21.14 8.70 9.21
N ARG A 284 -21.87 9.53 9.97
CA ARG A 284 -21.29 10.69 10.67
C ARG A 284 -20.21 10.25 11.66
N GLN A 285 -20.48 9.22 12.44
CA GLN A 285 -19.55 8.69 13.43
C GLN A 285 -18.37 8.00 12.77
N PHE A 286 -18.60 7.27 11.66
CA PHE A 286 -17.54 6.67 10.88
C PHE A 286 -16.58 7.74 10.31
N VAL A 287 -17.11 8.78 9.66
CA VAL A 287 -16.27 9.88 9.14
C VAL A 287 -15.49 10.56 10.26
N HIS A 288 -16.11 10.75 11.43
CA HIS A 288 -15.42 11.32 12.59
C HIS A 288 -14.28 10.40 13.08
N ALA A 289 -14.51 9.08 13.12
CA ALA A 289 -13.51 8.10 13.57
C ALA A 289 -12.31 7.98 12.60
N VAL A 290 -12.56 8.04 11.28
CA VAL A 290 -11.49 7.87 10.29
C VAL A 290 -10.75 9.17 9.95
N ARG A 291 -11.28 10.33 10.35
CA ARG A 291 -10.71 11.64 9.99
C ARG A 291 -9.24 11.77 10.38
N GLU A 292 -8.91 11.48 11.62
CA GLU A 292 -7.55 11.66 12.14
C GLU A 292 -6.55 10.68 11.49
N PRO A 293 -6.79 9.36 11.46
CA PRO A 293 -5.90 8.42 10.76
C PRO A 293 -5.80 8.70 9.26
N ALA A 294 -6.86 9.15 8.59
CA ALA A 294 -6.85 9.49 7.17
C ALA A 294 -5.97 10.72 6.89
N VAL A 295 -6.07 11.78 7.71
CA VAL A 295 -5.21 12.97 7.59
C VAL A 295 -3.75 12.60 7.85
N LEU A 296 -3.48 11.74 8.84
CA LEU A 296 -2.13 11.27 9.13
C LEU A 296 -1.55 10.47 7.96
N ALA A 297 -2.31 9.56 7.39
CA ALA A 297 -1.93 8.79 6.21
C ALA A 297 -1.66 9.70 4.99
N PHE A 298 -2.53 10.66 4.73
CA PHE A 298 -2.37 11.64 3.66
C PHE A 298 -1.09 12.45 3.83
N ALA A 299 -0.82 12.97 5.04
CA ALA A 299 0.33 13.81 5.30
C ALA A 299 1.68 13.06 5.30
N THR A 300 1.66 11.76 5.63
CA THR A 300 2.88 10.95 5.75
C THR A 300 3.12 10.01 4.58
N THR A 301 2.16 9.86 3.66
CA THR A 301 2.17 8.85 2.59
C THR A 301 2.46 7.42 3.12
N SER A 302 2.09 7.16 4.40
CA SER A 302 2.37 5.91 5.08
C SER A 302 1.16 5.41 5.85
N SER A 303 0.60 4.30 5.41
CA SER A 303 -0.48 3.62 6.13
C SER A 303 -0.01 3.09 7.49
N GLU A 304 1.26 2.66 7.60
CA GLU A 304 1.83 2.16 8.86
C GLU A 304 1.87 3.23 9.95
N SER A 305 2.16 4.48 9.60
CA SER A 305 2.16 5.58 10.57
C SER A 305 0.77 5.87 11.12
N ALA A 306 -0.28 5.61 10.34
CA ALA A 306 -1.67 5.80 10.73
C ALA A 306 -2.26 4.59 11.47
N LEU A 307 -1.62 3.40 11.41
CA LEU A 307 -2.15 2.15 11.94
C LEU A 307 -2.55 2.22 13.42
N PRO A 308 -1.70 2.68 14.36
CA PRO A 308 -2.07 2.69 15.78
C PRO A 308 -3.32 3.54 16.03
N LYS A 309 -3.42 4.69 15.35
CA LYS A 309 -4.55 5.59 15.51
C LYS A 309 -5.83 5.05 14.86
N ALA A 310 -5.69 4.40 13.72
CA ALA A 310 -6.81 3.74 13.06
C ALA A 310 -7.37 2.59 13.92
N MET A 311 -6.49 1.77 14.52
CA MET A 311 -6.90 0.69 15.43
C MET A 311 -7.64 1.24 16.67
N GLU A 312 -7.07 2.23 17.34
CA GLU A 312 -7.71 2.91 18.48
C GLU A 312 -9.10 3.45 18.10
N SER A 313 -9.19 4.16 16.97
CA SER A 313 -10.45 4.74 16.50
C SER A 313 -11.52 3.69 16.23
N MET A 314 -11.15 2.53 15.64
CA MET A 314 -12.09 1.45 15.36
C MET A 314 -12.54 0.72 16.64
N GLU A 315 -11.64 0.49 17.60
CA GLU A 315 -12.00 -0.07 18.91
C GLU A 315 -12.98 0.85 19.65
N ARG A 316 -12.72 2.16 19.65
CA ARG A 316 -13.61 3.16 20.24
C ARG A 316 -14.97 3.22 19.53
N LEU A 317 -15.00 3.07 18.21
CA LEU A 317 -16.23 3.07 17.42
C LEU A 317 -17.12 1.84 17.71
N GLY A 318 -16.57 0.78 18.34
CA GLY A 318 -17.34 -0.41 18.72
C GLY A 318 -16.96 -1.69 17.98
N VAL A 319 -15.81 -1.69 17.28
CA VAL A 319 -15.26 -2.92 16.70
C VAL A 319 -14.50 -3.69 17.78
N PRO A 320 -14.72 -5.00 17.97
CA PRO A 320 -13.98 -5.80 18.94
C PRO A 320 -12.47 -5.80 18.67
N ARG A 321 -11.67 -5.73 19.74
CA ARG A 321 -10.22 -5.62 19.66
C ARG A 321 -9.55 -6.73 18.84
N HIS A 322 -10.06 -7.98 18.94
CA HIS A 322 -9.49 -9.10 18.19
C HIS A 322 -9.79 -9.00 16.69
N VAL A 323 -10.93 -8.41 16.29
CA VAL A 323 -11.24 -8.13 14.86
C VAL A 323 -10.32 -7.04 14.33
N VAL A 324 -10.18 -5.93 15.07
CA VAL A 324 -9.27 -4.84 14.70
C VAL A 324 -7.84 -5.35 14.57
N GLY A 325 -7.34 -6.08 15.57
CA GLY A 325 -5.98 -6.60 15.62
C GLY A 325 -5.66 -7.60 14.52
N PHE A 326 -6.66 -8.24 13.93
CA PHE A 326 -6.46 -9.16 12.81
C PHE A 326 -6.71 -8.50 11.45
N VAL A 327 -7.89 -7.88 11.27
CA VAL A 327 -8.33 -7.38 9.95
C VAL A 327 -7.49 -6.18 9.51
N MET A 328 -7.15 -5.26 10.43
CA MET A 328 -6.42 -4.04 10.07
C MET A 328 -5.01 -4.34 9.53
N PRO A 329 -4.13 -5.08 10.24
CA PRO A 329 -2.81 -5.41 9.71
C PRO A 329 -2.87 -6.28 8.45
N THR A 330 -3.83 -7.22 8.37
CA THR A 330 -4.03 -8.05 7.17
C THR A 330 -4.44 -7.18 5.98
N GLY A 331 -5.36 -6.22 6.19
CA GLY A 331 -5.82 -5.31 5.17
C GLY A 331 -4.71 -4.44 4.59
N TYR A 332 -3.70 -4.09 5.37
CA TYR A 332 -2.56 -3.29 4.88
C TYR A 332 -1.71 -4.01 3.82
N SER A 333 -1.85 -5.32 3.70
CA SER A 333 -1.20 -6.10 2.64
C SER A 333 -2.16 -6.55 1.54
N PHE A 334 -3.45 -6.70 1.84
CA PHE A 334 -4.42 -7.33 0.94
C PHE A 334 -5.55 -6.40 0.47
N ASN A 335 -5.76 -5.26 1.12
CA ASN A 335 -6.83 -4.29 0.81
C ASN A 335 -6.26 -2.89 0.57
N LEU A 336 -5.58 -2.73 -0.54
CA LEU A 336 -4.95 -1.47 -0.95
C LEU A 336 -5.78 -0.80 -2.07
N ASP A 337 -7.02 -0.41 -1.76
CA ASP A 337 -8.00 0.09 -2.72
C ASP A 337 -7.51 1.29 -3.54
N GLY A 338 -6.95 2.30 -2.86
CA GLY A 338 -6.40 3.48 -3.52
C GLY A 338 -5.18 3.16 -4.38
N SER A 339 -4.31 2.24 -3.92
CA SER A 339 -3.16 1.78 -4.71
C SER A 339 -3.60 0.96 -5.92
N THR A 340 -4.69 0.20 -5.80
CA THR A 340 -5.29 -0.56 -6.90
C THR A 340 -5.87 0.36 -7.98
N LEU A 341 -6.58 1.42 -7.59
CA LEU A 341 -7.03 2.50 -8.50
C LEU A 341 -5.85 3.14 -9.24
N TYR A 342 -4.81 3.47 -8.50
CA TYR A 342 -3.59 4.05 -9.07
C TYR A 342 -2.94 3.10 -10.08
N LEU A 343 -2.78 1.82 -9.76
CA LEU A 343 -2.19 0.84 -10.67
C LEU A 343 -2.97 0.73 -11.98
N ALA A 344 -4.30 0.75 -11.90
CA ALA A 344 -5.15 0.75 -13.08
C ALA A 344 -4.96 2.00 -13.94
N LEU A 345 -4.98 3.19 -13.33
CA LEU A 345 -4.80 4.44 -14.06
C LEU A 345 -3.39 4.59 -14.64
N ALA A 346 -2.38 4.31 -13.83
CA ALA A 346 -0.98 4.48 -14.22
C ALA A 346 -0.57 3.51 -15.33
N SER A 347 -1.02 2.26 -15.28
CA SER A 347 -0.68 1.28 -16.31
C SER A 347 -1.31 1.62 -17.66
N VAL A 348 -2.59 2.02 -17.68
CA VAL A 348 -3.26 2.42 -18.91
C VAL A 348 -2.75 3.78 -19.42
N PHE A 349 -2.38 4.71 -18.53
CA PHE A 349 -1.70 5.95 -18.92
C PHE A 349 -0.43 5.67 -19.73
N VAL A 350 0.42 4.76 -19.25
CA VAL A 350 1.65 4.40 -19.97
C VAL A 350 1.33 3.67 -21.28
N ALA A 351 0.28 2.84 -21.32
CA ALA A 351 -0.18 2.20 -22.55
C ALA A 351 -0.65 3.22 -23.59
N GLN A 352 -1.42 4.25 -23.19
CA GLN A 352 -1.84 5.35 -24.05
C GLN A 352 -0.66 6.20 -24.55
N ALA A 353 0.34 6.42 -23.70
CA ALA A 353 1.57 7.11 -24.09
C ALA A 353 2.42 6.28 -25.05
N ALA A 354 2.46 4.96 -24.86
CA ALA A 354 3.12 4.03 -25.79
C ALA A 354 2.43 4.04 -27.16
N GLU A 355 1.10 4.05 -27.21
CA GLU A 355 0.34 4.18 -28.44
C GLU A 355 0.66 5.48 -29.18
N THR A 356 0.71 6.60 -28.48
CA THR A 356 1.10 7.90 -29.06
C THR A 356 2.51 7.87 -29.66
N THR A 357 3.44 7.11 -29.03
CA THR A 357 4.84 7.09 -29.40
C THR A 357 5.13 6.14 -30.56
N THR A 358 4.47 4.98 -30.59
CA THR A 358 4.85 3.85 -31.44
C THR A 358 3.74 3.36 -32.36
N GLY A 359 2.51 3.86 -32.18
CA GLY A 359 1.33 3.34 -32.87
C GLY A 359 0.83 1.98 -32.32
N TRP A 360 1.51 1.40 -31.30
CA TRP A 360 1.08 0.16 -30.68
C TRP A 360 -0.15 0.38 -29.82
N HIS A 361 -1.24 -0.34 -30.11
CA HIS A 361 -2.53 -0.15 -29.45
C HIS A 361 -2.83 -1.29 -28.48
N MET A 362 -3.24 -0.93 -27.27
CA MET A 362 -3.75 -1.87 -26.26
C MET A 362 -5.28 -1.88 -26.27
N GLY A 363 -5.88 -2.93 -26.81
CA GLY A 363 -7.32 -3.10 -26.82
C GLY A 363 -7.90 -3.31 -25.42
N LEU A 364 -9.21 -3.06 -25.23
CA LEU A 364 -9.90 -3.23 -23.94
C LEU A 364 -9.71 -4.63 -23.34
N GLY A 365 -9.73 -5.69 -24.16
CA GLY A 365 -9.49 -7.06 -23.70
C GLY A 365 -8.13 -7.23 -23.04
N GLN A 366 -7.07 -6.65 -23.61
CA GLN A 366 -5.71 -6.66 -23.05
C GLN A 366 -5.62 -5.82 -21.78
N GLN A 367 -6.32 -4.68 -21.73
CA GLN A 367 -6.40 -3.87 -20.51
C GLN A 367 -7.07 -4.67 -19.37
N VAL A 368 -8.13 -5.44 -19.65
CA VAL A 368 -8.77 -6.31 -18.65
C VAL A 368 -7.82 -7.41 -18.18
N VAL A 369 -7.07 -8.06 -19.08
CA VAL A 369 -6.08 -9.08 -18.70
C VAL A 369 -4.98 -8.44 -17.84
N MET A 370 -4.52 -7.24 -18.19
CA MET A 370 -3.57 -6.49 -17.37
C MET A 370 -4.14 -6.15 -15.98
N MET A 371 -5.43 -5.79 -15.88
CA MET A 371 -6.10 -5.56 -14.59
C MET A 371 -6.17 -6.84 -13.75
N LEU A 372 -6.50 -7.97 -14.34
CA LEU A 372 -6.51 -9.27 -13.64
C LEU A 372 -5.10 -9.64 -13.14
N THR A 373 -4.08 -9.38 -13.96
CA THR A 373 -2.68 -9.57 -13.54
C THR A 373 -2.33 -8.65 -12.37
N LEU A 374 -2.69 -7.37 -12.44
CA LEU A 374 -2.49 -6.41 -11.33
C LEU A 374 -3.24 -6.84 -10.06
N MET A 375 -4.43 -7.38 -10.19
CA MET A 375 -5.21 -7.89 -9.06
C MET A 375 -4.45 -8.99 -8.31
N LEU A 376 -3.82 -9.90 -9.05
CA LEU A 376 -3.02 -10.98 -8.45
C LEU A 376 -1.67 -10.47 -7.90
N THR A 377 -0.97 -9.66 -8.68
CA THR A 377 0.38 -9.18 -8.33
C THR A 377 0.40 -8.12 -7.25
N SER A 378 -0.69 -7.36 -7.09
CA SER A 378 -0.81 -6.34 -6.04
C SER A 378 -1.04 -6.92 -4.64
N LYS A 379 -1.42 -8.20 -4.52
CA LYS A 379 -1.60 -8.85 -3.22
C LYS A 379 -0.25 -9.12 -2.56
N GLY A 380 -0.14 -8.80 -1.29
CA GLY A 380 1.12 -8.97 -0.55
C GLY A 380 2.12 -7.83 -0.75
N VAL A 381 1.74 -6.77 -1.45
CA VAL A 381 2.53 -5.55 -1.45
C VAL A 381 2.48 -4.93 -0.07
N ALA A 382 3.65 -4.70 0.49
CA ALA A 382 3.72 -4.04 1.77
C ALA A 382 3.18 -2.61 1.69
N ALA A 383 2.55 -2.14 2.76
CA ALA A 383 2.06 -0.77 2.92
C ALA A 383 3.20 0.26 3.04
N VAL A 384 4.29 0.05 2.30
CA VAL A 384 5.46 0.93 2.27
C VAL A 384 5.26 1.99 1.18
N PRO A 385 5.68 3.23 1.41
CA PRO A 385 5.60 4.28 0.41
C PRO A 385 6.18 3.84 -0.93
N ARG A 386 5.42 4.02 -2.01
CA ARG A 386 5.82 3.73 -3.41
C ARG A 386 6.04 2.27 -3.80
N ALA A 387 5.65 1.29 -2.96
CA ALA A 387 5.72 -0.12 -3.35
C ALA A 387 4.91 -0.42 -4.63
N SER A 388 3.85 0.35 -4.88
CA SER A 388 3.02 0.25 -6.09
C SER A 388 3.79 0.52 -7.39
N LEU A 389 4.84 1.38 -7.36
CA LEU A 389 5.68 1.64 -8.56
C LEU A 389 6.45 0.40 -9.00
N VAL A 390 6.86 -0.43 -8.05
CA VAL A 390 7.58 -1.68 -8.31
C VAL A 390 6.67 -2.63 -9.10
N ILE A 391 5.41 -2.77 -8.66
CA ILE A 391 4.41 -3.61 -9.34
C ILE A 391 4.04 -3.03 -10.70
N LEU A 392 3.85 -1.71 -10.76
CA LEU A 392 3.57 -1.02 -12.01
C LEU A 392 4.64 -1.31 -13.05
N LEU A 393 5.91 -1.11 -12.70
CA LEU A 393 7.03 -1.37 -13.60
C LEU A 393 7.05 -2.82 -14.09
N ALA A 394 6.87 -3.74 -13.18
CA ALA A 394 6.88 -5.15 -13.47
C ALA A 394 5.73 -5.58 -14.40
N THR A 395 4.52 -5.08 -14.14
CA THR A 395 3.36 -5.35 -14.99
C THR A 395 3.55 -4.74 -16.38
N LEU A 396 4.02 -3.50 -16.46
CA LEU A 396 4.27 -2.84 -17.73
C LEU A 396 5.33 -3.58 -18.58
N ASN A 397 6.37 -4.12 -17.96
CA ASN A 397 7.36 -4.94 -18.68
C ASN A 397 6.78 -6.23 -19.27
N SER A 398 5.68 -6.75 -18.70
CA SER A 398 5.01 -7.96 -19.21
C SER A 398 4.01 -7.68 -20.33
N PHE A 399 3.43 -6.48 -20.36
CA PHE A 399 2.34 -6.12 -21.28
C PHE A 399 2.73 -5.15 -22.39
N LEU A 400 3.73 -4.32 -22.16
CA LEU A 400 4.20 -3.31 -23.12
C LEU A 400 5.41 -3.79 -23.91
N PRO A 401 5.63 -3.24 -25.11
CA PRO A 401 6.88 -3.45 -25.83
C PRO A 401 8.11 -3.11 -24.99
N ALA A 402 9.20 -3.86 -25.19
CA ALA A 402 10.40 -3.76 -24.37
C ALA A 402 10.93 -2.33 -24.29
N GLY A 403 11.29 -1.91 -23.09
CA GLY A 403 11.87 -0.59 -22.81
C GLY A 403 10.85 0.53 -22.54
N LEU A 404 9.60 0.43 -22.95
CA LEU A 404 8.60 1.49 -22.74
C LEU A 404 8.09 1.55 -21.30
N GLY A 405 7.99 0.41 -20.59
CA GLY A 405 7.59 0.35 -19.21
C GLY A 405 8.45 1.22 -18.29
N PRO A 406 9.78 1.06 -18.26
CA PRO A 406 10.69 1.88 -17.46
C PRO A 406 10.61 3.38 -17.77
N ILE A 407 10.46 3.74 -19.04
CA ILE A 407 10.33 5.14 -19.46
C ILE A 407 9.03 5.73 -18.93
N GLY A 408 7.90 5.01 -19.08
CA GLY A 408 6.60 5.45 -18.59
C GLY A 408 6.57 5.60 -17.07
N VAL A 409 7.13 4.65 -16.33
CA VAL A 409 7.25 4.73 -14.86
C VAL A 409 8.10 5.92 -14.44
N ALA A 410 9.18 6.21 -15.15
CA ALA A 410 10.03 7.36 -14.84
C ALA A 410 9.30 8.70 -14.97
N ILE A 411 8.41 8.83 -15.96
CA ILE A 411 7.59 10.03 -16.14
C ILE A 411 6.60 10.18 -14.99
N ILE A 412 5.89 9.10 -14.62
CA ILE A 412 4.92 9.09 -13.53
C ILE A 412 5.61 9.37 -12.19
N PHE A 413 6.83 8.86 -12.02
CA PHE A 413 7.57 8.98 -10.77
C PHE A 413 7.70 10.42 -10.26
N GLY A 414 7.79 11.39 -11.18
CA GLY A 414 7.87 12.81 -10.85
C GLY A 414 6.65 13.32 -10.07
N VAL A 415 5.48 12.76 -10.30
CA VAL A 415 4.21 13.19 -9.69
C VAL A 415 3.61 12.17 -8.73
N ASP A 416 4.26 11.01 -8.59
CA ASP A 416 3.77 9.88 -7.80
C ASP A 416 3.50 10.24 -6.33
N GLU A 417 4.30 11.13 -5.73
CA GLU A 417 4.10 11.56 -4.35
C GLU A 417 2.72 12.19 -4.11
N LEU A 418 2.29 13.08 -5.02
CA LEU A 418 0.97 13.68 -4.93
C LEU A 418 -0.14 12.65 -5.07
N MET A 419 0.08 11.64 -5.90
CA MET A 419 -0.86 10.53 -6.07
C MET A 419 -0.84 9.60 -4.86
N ASP A 420 0.33 9.40 -4.22
CA ASP A 420 0.47 8.55 -3.04
C ASP A 420 -0.25 9.11 -1.81
N MET A 421 -0.28 10.42 -1.62
CA MET A 421 -1.05 11.06 -0.57
C MET A 421 -2.54 10.64 -0.61
N GLY A 422 -3.17 10.76 -1.79
CA GLY A 422 -4.59 10.42 -1.97
C GLY A 422 -4.86 8.92 -1.83
N ARG A 423 -4.07 8.07 -2.50
CA ARG A 423 -4.27 6.62 -2.47
C ARG A 423 -4.05 6.02 -1.09
N THR A 424 -3.05 6.51 -0.33
CA THR A 424 -2.76 6.04 1.02
C THR A 424 -3.89 6.42 2.00
N CYS A 425 -4.45 7.61 1.86
CA CYS A 425 -5.63 8.03 2.61
C CYS A 425 -6.81 7.07 2.38
N VAL A 426 -7.13 6.75 1.13
CA VAL A 426 -8.23 5.82 0.78
C VAL A 426 -7.94 4.40 1.27
N ASN A 427 -6.70 3.91 1.20
CA ASN A 427 -6.32 2.62 1.74
C ASN A 427 -6.64 2.51 3.24
N VAL A 428 -6.30 3.53 4.03
CA VAL A 428 -6.57 3.54 5.48
C VAL A 428 -8.06 3.58 5.76
N ILE A 429 -8.83 4.41 5.04
CA ILE A 429 -10.30 4.47 5.18
C ILE A 429 -10.93 3.11 4.83
N GLY A 430 -10.50 2.47 3.75
CA GLY A 430 -10.98 1.15 3.32
C GLY A 430 -10.71 0.07 4.36
N ASN A 431 -9.52 0.06 4.97
CA ASN A 431 -9.17 -0.87 6.02
C ASN A 431 -9.97 -0.64 7.31
N CYS A 432 -10.24 0.61 7.68
CA CYS A 432 -11.16 0.92 8.77
C CYS A 432 -12.57 0.38 8.49
N LEU A 433 -13.09 0.57 7.29
CA LEU A 433 -14.41 0.08 6.90
C LEU A 433 -14.45 -1.45 6.90
N ALA A 434 -13.40 -2.11 6.42
CA ALA A 434 -13.28 -3.57 6.41
C ALA A 434 -13.42 -4.17 7.81
N THR A 435 -12.84 -3.56 8.85
CA THR A 435 -12.96 -4.04 10.23
C THR A 435 -14.43 -4.03 10.71
N ILE A 436 -15.18 -3.01 10.32
CA ILE A 436 -16.60 -2.89 10.67
C ILE A 436 -17.42 -3.94 9.93
N VAL A 437 -17.17 -4.12 8.63
CA VAL A 437 -17.86 -5.13 7.82
C VAL A 437 -17.64 -6.52 8.38
N VAL A 438 -16.40 -6.88 8.71
CA VAL A 438 -16.08 -8.19 9.28
C VAL A 438 -16.71 -8.36 10.66
N ALA A 439 -16.66 -7.34 11.53
CA ALA A 439 -17.33 -7.37 12.84
C ALA A 439 -18.84 -7.55 12.70
N ARG A 440 -19.47 -6.93 11.71
CA ARG A 440 -20.90 -7.14 11.39
C ARG A 440 -21.18 -8.57 10.93
N TRP A 441 -20.34 -9.13 10.06
CA TRP A 441 -20.50 -10.50 9.58
C TRP A 441 -20.25 -11.56 10.68
N GLU A 442 -19.50 -11.21 11.72
CA GLU A 442 -19.36 -12.04 12.93
C GLU A 442 -20.46 -11.79 13.96
N GLY A 443 -21.28 -10.75 13.81
CA GLY A 443 -22.34 -10.39 14.75
C GLY A 443 -21.83 -9.71 16.04
N GLU A 444 -20.60 -9.18 16.01
CA GLU A 444 -19.90 -8.67 17.19
C GLU A 444 -19.76 -7.12 17.22
N PHE A 445 -20.29 -6.41 16.22
CA PHE A 445 -20.22 -4.95 16.17
C PHE A 445 -21.15 -4.30 17.21
N ASP A 446 -20.63 -3.38 18.03
CA ASP A 446 -21.37 -2.69 19.10
C ASP A 446 -22.05 -1.42 18.57
N ASP A 447 -23.28 -1.54 18.12
CA ASP A 447 -24.10 -0.42 17.61
C ASP A 447 -24.37 0.66 18.66
N ALA A 448 -24.52 0.28 19.94
CA ALA A 448 -24.79 1.25 21.00
C ALA A 448 -23.57 2.17 21.21
N ARG A 449 -22.39 1.60 21.18
CA ARG A 449 -21.12 2.35 21.26
C ARG A 449 -20.90 3.22 20.03
N ALA A 450 -21.16 2.70 18.84
CA ALA A 450 -21.02 3.45 17.61
C ALA A 450 -21.88 4.72 17.57
N ARG A 451 -23.11 4.66 18.11
CA ARG A 451 -24.02 5.81 18.12
C ARG A 451 -23.56 6.95 19.03
N VAL A 452 -22.85 6.65 20.11
CA VAL A 452 -22.37 7.66 21.08
C VAL A 452 -20.94 8.11 20.83
N PHE A 453 -20.26 7.53 19.83
CA PHE A 453 -18.88 7.86 19.49
C PHE A 453 -18.70 9.36 19.21
N GLY A 454 -17.67 9.97 19.82
CA GLY A 454 -17.38 11.39 19.70
C GLY A 454 -18.39 12.30 20.42
N THR A 455 -19.22 11.77 21.33
CA THR A 455 -20.16 12.55 22.15
C THR A 455 -19.82 12.44 23.64
N PRO A 456 -20.28 13.38 24.49
CA PRO A 456 -20.09 13.28 25.95
C PRO A 456 -20.70 12.00 26.57
N ALA A 457 -21.60 11.32 25.86
CA ALA A 457 -22.18 10.05 26.30
C ALA A 457 -21.19 8.86 26.15
N GLU A 458 -20.16 8.96 25.32
CA GLU A 458 -19.10 7.94 25.17
C GLU A 458 -18.40 7.70 26.51
N ALA A 459 -17.90 8.76 27.15
CA ALA A 459 -17.23 8.66 28.46
C ALA A 459 -18.11 8.02 29.53
N LYS A 460 -19.43 8.37 29.57
CA LYS A 460 -20.40 7.76 30.52
C LYS A 460 -20.59 6.27 30.26
N LEU A 461 -20.58 5.85 28.99
CA LEU A 461 -20.74 4.45 28.61
C LEU A 461 -19.51 3.64 29.03
N ASP A 462 -18.30 4.19 28.81
CA ASP A 462 -17.04 3.55 29.17
C ASP A 462 -16.87 3.36 30.67
N VAL A 463 -17.20 4.36 31.48
CA VAL A 463 -17.25 4.26 32.95
C VAL A 463 -18.25 3.18 33.41
N LYS A 464 -19.46 3.14 32.82
CA LYS A 464 -20.47 2.14 33.15
C LYS A 464 -20.02 0.69 32.83
N ARG A 465 -19.13 0.52 31.83
CA ARG A 465 -18.60 -0.78 31.42
C ARG A 465 -17.28 -1.15 32.08
N GLY A 466 -16.74 -0.32 32.99
CA GLY A 466 -15.46 -0.54 33.68
C GLY A 466 -14.22 -0.28 32.82
N ASN A 467 -14.35 0.37 31.66
CA ASN A 467 -13.25 0.73 30.76
C ASN A 467 -12.65 2.10 31.12
N VAL A 468 -12.08 2.22 32.31
CA VAL A 468 -11.55 3.50 32.85
C VAL A 468 -10.45 4.09 31.98
N ALA A 469 -9.62 3.26 31.32
CA ALA A 469 -8.54 3.72 30.44
C ALA A 469 -9.03 4.51 29.21
N PHE A 470 -10.23 4.22 28.69
CA PHE A 470 -10.81 4.98 27.58
C PHE A 470 -11.53 6.26 28.07
N ALA A 471 -12.06 6.24 29.29
CA ALA A 471 -12.73 7.41 29.87
C ALA A 471 -11.73 8.57 30.07
N ASP A 472 -10.52 8.28 30.51
CA ASP A 472 -9.44 9.28 30.70
C ASP A 472 -8.93 9.85 29.37
N ALA A 473 -8.86 9.02 28.32
CA ALA A 473 -8.44 9.47 26.98
C ALA A 473 -9.46 10.43 26.34
N VAL A 474 -10.77 10.21 26.56
CA VAL A 474 -11.85 11.08 26.07
C VAL A 474 -11.88 12.41 26.84
N ALA A 475 -11.56 12.40 28.15
CA ALA A 475 -11.51 13.62 28.97
C ALA A 475 -10.31 14.54 28.64
N GLN A 476 -9.24 14.00 28.04
CA GLN A 476 -8.03 14.75 27.69
C GLN A 476 -8.00 15.25 26.23
N GLY A 477 -8.93 14.81 25.38
CA GLY A 477 -8.98 15.11 23.94
C GLY A 477 -10.16 16.00 23.50
N GLY A 478 -10.86 16.62 24.44
CA GLY A 478 -12.00 17.53 24.21
C GLY A 478 -11.60 19.01 24.20
#